data_eece917de95653477d246a597dd8797d
#
_entry.id   eece917de95653477d246a597dd8797d
#
_cell.length_a   1.000
_cell.length_b   1.000
_cell.length_c   1.000
_cell.angle_alpha   90.00
_cell.angle_beta   90.00
_cell.angle_gamma   90.00
#
_symmetry.space_group_name_H-M   'P 1'
#
loop_
_entity.id
_entity.type
_entity.pdbx_description
1 polymer ?
#
loop_
_entity_poly.entity_id
_entity_poly.type
_entity_poly.pdbx_seq_one_letter_code
_entity_poly.pdbx_strand_id
1 'polypeptide(L)'
;MDILLFSILTNFLYFCSGSIFIKKIKEDFHSQFKVYILGVIFVSFISLLLNFFTALNPNVNSIIYLIIFFAFIIKKKFILNKQHLIFLLVSSLITFLLLIYSNVNRPDAGLYHLPYISIINENKIIFGLSNIHFRFGHISILQYLSAINNNYLFLENGISIPLASIVSFFYIYFFYDVWKIISKKEKISLSKYFSLSIVIYIAFKITDYSKFGNDAVAHLSFFYLVSYILTNEIKKINFNFTLAIAVFAFINKTTLGFIFIIPIIIFFLQNKFNLKKFFFTIFSPPSLLLYLWLIKNIIISGCAIYPVTITCFKQFSWTNIQKTTDISIESNAWAKGWPDRVEEKNLSMVEFTKNFNWFDAWRQKHLNYILKILIPYVIILFFIIFYIKLNSKNENIYNNKDFKIRFFLSCITSLVGTAFFFFLFPLYRYGYSYVITIIALLFILMIKNNLFKKKNITVFNFFFIICFLLILGKQLFKNFKNSVNTPWPTLYTLDINGEIYLKKKN
;
A
#
# COMPACT_ATOMS: atom_id res chain seq x y z
N MET A 1 -17.18 5.17 20.49
CA MET A 1 -17.38 6.53 19.92
C MET A 1 -16.04 7.20 19.63
N ASP A 2 -15.07 7.06 20.51
CA ASP A 2 -13.76 7.71 20.44
C ASP A 2 -12.96 7.35 19.16
N ILE A 3 -12.98 6.09 18.72
CA ILE A 3 -12.28 5.66 17.50
C ILE A 3 -12.80 6.36 16.24
N LEU A 4 -14.11 6.60 16.13
CA LEU A 4 -14.68 7.35 15.02
C LEU A 4 -14.21 8.81 15.04
N LEU A 5 -14.24 9.46 16.21
CA LEU A 5 -13.75 10.82 16.37
C LEU A 5 -12.25 10.92 16.02
N PHE A 6 -11.44 10.00 16.53
CA PHE A 6 -10.01 9.93 16.22
C PHE A 6 -9.75 9.70 14.72
N SER A 7 -10.57 8.88 14.07
CA SER A 7 -10.50 8.69 12.61
C SER A 7 -10.81 9.98 11.85
N ILE A 8 -11.83 10.75 12.27
CA ILE A 8 -12.18 12.05 11.67
C ILE A 8 -11.03 13.04 11.85
N LEU A 9 -10.48 13.15 13.04
CA LEU A 9 -9.39 14.08 13.33
C LEU A 9 -8.10 13.70 12.59
N THR A 10 -7.73 12.44 12.56
CA THR A 10 -6.55 11.96 11.80
C THR A 10 -6.71 12.23 10.30
N ASN A 11 -7.86 11.88 9.72
CA ASN A 11 -8.12 12.14 8.31
C ASN A 11 -8.13 13.64 8.00
N PHE A 12 -8.69 14.46 8.87
CA PHE A 12 -8.65 15.92 8.73
C PHE A 12 -7.23 16.48 8.78
N LEU A 13 -6.37 15.96 9.65
CA LEU A 13 -4.96 16.36 9.72
C LEU A 13 -4.18 15.98 8.46
N TYR A 14 -4.44 14.82 7.87
CA TYR A 14 -3.89 14.46 6.55
C TYR A 14 -4.36 15.41 5.45
N PHE A 15 -5.63 15.82 5.48
CA PHE A 15 -6.12 16.86 4.57
C PHE A 15 -5.40 18.19 4.78
N CYS A 16 -5.29 18.66 6.02
CA CYS A 16 -4.57 19.90 6.35
C CYS A 16 -3.14 19.86 5.80
N SER A 17 -2.42 18.77 6.08
CA SER A 17 -1.04 18.57 5.63
C SER A 17 -0.90 18.63 4.10
N GLY A 18 -1.74 17.91 3.38
CA GLY A 18 -1.66 17.84 1.92
C GLY A 18 -2.14 19.11 1.23
N SER A 19 -3.11 19.82 1.81
CA SER A 19 -3.64 21.06 1.27
C SER A 19 -2.60 22.18 1.24
N ILE A 20 -1.58 22.13 2.09
CA ILE A 20 -0.47 23.08 2.10
C ILE A 20 0.24 23.13 0.74
N PHE A 21 0.32 22.01 0.02
CA PHE A 21 1.05 21.87 -1.24
C PHE A 21 0.20 22.13 -2.48
N ILE A 22 -1.13 22.16 -2.36
CA ILE A 22 -2.04 22.28 -3.49
C ILE A 22 -2.64 23.69 -3.53
N LYS A 23 -2.33 24.47 -4.59
CA LYS A 23 -2.84 25.84 -4.74
C LYS A 23 -4.36 25.90 -4.87
N LYS A 24 -4.96 25.01 -5.68
CA LYS A 24 -6.42 24.94 -5.92
C LYS A 24 -6.89 23.49 -5.85
N ILE A 25 -7.74 23.20 -4.89
CA ILE A 25 -8.36 21.88 -4.72
C ILE A 25 -9.63 21.90 -5.57
N LYS A 26 -9.73 20.98 -6.54
CA LYS A 26 -10.94 20.82 -7.36
C LYS A 26 -12.02 20.11 -6.57
N GLU A 27 -13.28 20.39 -6.93
CA GLU A 27 -14.45 19.76 -6.32
C GLU A 27 -14.75 18.38 -6.94
N ASP A 28 -13.76 17.48 -6.92
CA ASP A 28 -13.90 16.09 -7.33
C ASP A 28 -13.16 15.15 -6.38
N PHE A 29 -13.63 13.91 -6.27
CA PHE A 29 -13.06 12.93 -5.35
C PHE A 29 -11.62 12.56 -5.67
N HIS A 30 -11.21 12.56 -6.94
CA HIS A 30 -9.82 12.28 -7.30
C HIS A 30 -8.88 13.38 -6.84
N SER A 31 -9.33 14.64 -6.90
CA SER A 31 -8.57 15.77 -6.37
C SER A 31 -8.48 15.70 -4.85
N GLN A 32 -9.57 15.35 -4.17
CA GLN A 32 -9.56 15.13 -2.72
C GLN A 32 -8.58 14.02 -2.36
N PHE A 33 -8.66 12.84 -3.00
CA PHE A 33 -7.72 11.75 -2.77
C PHE A 33 -6.25 12.19 -2.86
N LYS A 34 -5.90 13.00 -3.89
CA LYS A 34 -4.54 13.53 -4.04
C LYS A 34 -4.10 14.37 -2.84
N VAL A 35 -5.00 15.19 -2.30
CA VAL A 35 -4.72 15.99 -1.11
C VAL A 35 -4.40 15.09 0.07
N TYR A 36 -5.26 14.11 0.36
CA TYR A 36 -5.08 13.22 1.49
C TYR A 36 -3.80 12.39 1.39
N ILE A 37 -3.52 11.80 0.23
CA ILE A 37 -2.33 10.97 0.07
C ILE A 37 -1.02 11.78 0.11
N LEU A 38 -1.02 13.02 -0.41
CA LEU A 38 0.11 13.94 -0.24
C LEU A 38 0.31 14.32 1.23
N GLY A 39 -0.77 14.50 1.97
CA GLY A 39 -0.71 14.74 3.41
C GLY A 39 -0.08 13.57 4.17
N VAL A 40 -0.49 12.35 3.86
CA VAL A 40 0.11 11.13 4.42
C VAL A 40 1.61 11.07 4.11
N ILE A 41 2.01 11.29 2.86
CA ILE A 41 3.43 11.26 2.46
C ILE A 41 4.22 12.36 3.18
N PHE A 42 3.65 13.55 3.33
CA PHE A 42 4.30 14.66 4.03
C PHE A 42 4.45 14.38 5.53
N VAL A 43 3.41 13.88 6.19
CA VAL A 43 3.49 13.49 7.60
C VAL A 43 4.52 12.36 7.78
N SER A 44 4.59 11.40 6.86
CA SER A 44 5.63 10.36 6.84
C SER A 44 7.04 10.95 6.76
N PHE A 45 7.23 11.95 5.89
CA PHE A 45 8.52 12.63 5.74
C PHE A 45 8.93 13.35 7.04
N ILE A 46 8.02 14.13 7.62
CA ILE A 46 8.30 14.87 8.87
C ILE A 46 8.56 13.90 10.03
N SER A 47 7.77 12.83 10.17
CA SER A 47 7.96 11.84 11.24
C SER A 47 9.34 11.18 11.16
N LEU A 48 9.73 10.73 9.95
CA LEU A 48 11.04 10.12 9.75
C LEU A 48 12.16 11.13 9.99
N LEU A 49 12.06 12.35 9.45
CA LEU A 49 13.06 13.41 9.61
C LEU A 49 13.29 13.74 11.09
N LEU A 50 12.22 13.92 11.85
CA LEU A 50 12.32 14.28 13.27
C LEU A 50 12.91 13.17 14.12
N ASN A 51 12.62 11.89 13.79
CA ASN A 51 13.17 10.77 14.55
C ASN A 51 14.70 10.62 14.44
N PHE A 52 15.35 11.27 13.47
CA PHE A 52 16.82 11.37 13.47
C PHE A 52 17.36 12.18 14.66
N PHE A 53 16.58 13.13 15.15
CA PHE A 53 17.01 14.09 16.16
C PHE A 53 16.39 13.85 17.55
N THR A 54 15.14 13.39 17.59
CA THR A 54 14.37 13.22 18.81
C THR A 54 13.44 12.01 18.77
N ALA A 55 13.04 11.53 19.93
CA ALA A 55 11.95 10.57 20.08
C ALA A 55 10.61 11.20 19.62
N LEU A 56 9.78 10.41 18.95
CA LEU A 56 8.41 10.81 18.60
C LEU A 56 7.45 10.55 19.77
N ASN A 57 7.76 11.17 20.93
CA ASN A 57 6.91 11.05 22.11
C ASN A 57 5.61 11.85 21.97
N PRO A 58 4.61 11.64 22.85
CA PRO A 58 3.31 12.33 22.75
C PRO A 58 3.39 13.85 22.72
N ASN A 59 4.39 14.47 23.41
CA ASN A 59 4.60 15.93 23.39
C ASN A 59 5.00 16.39 21.99
N VAL A 60 6.05 15.80 21.41
CA VAL A 60 6.56 16.12 20.07
C VAL A 60 5.46 15.90 19.03
N ASN A 61 4.77 14.77 19.11
CA ASN A 61 3.70 14.42 18.18
C ASN A 61 2.55 15.42 18.21
N SER A 62 2.12 15.85 19.41
CA SER A 62 1.06 16.85 19.57
C SER A 62 1.46 18.21 19.01
N ILE A 63 2.70 18.64 19.25
CA ILE A 63 3.24 19.90 18.71
C ILE A 63 3.26 19.86 17.17
N ILE A 64 3.68 18.76 16.57
CA ILE A 64 3.70 18.61 15.11
C ILE A 64 2.31 18.78 14.52
N TYR A 65 1.31 18.14 15.10
CA TYR A 65 -0.07 18.27 14.63
C TYR A 65 -0.60 19.70 14.80
N LEU A 66 -0.26 20.39 15.89
CA LEU A 66 -0.60 21.81 16.07
C LEU A 66 0.07 22.68 15.00
N ILE A 67 1.36 22.48 14.73
CA ILE A 67 2.10 23.23 13.71
C ILE A 67 1.45 23.01 12.31
N ILE A 68 1.10 21.78 11.96
CA ILE A 68 0.43 21.47 10.68
C ILE A 68 -0.93 22.18 10.61
N PHE A 69 -1.71 22.16 11.69
CA PHE A 69 -3.00 22.81 11.75
C PHE A 69 -2.91 24.32 11.60
N PHE A 70 -1.99 24.97 12.34
CA PHE A 70 -1.74 26.41 12.21
C PHE A 70 -1.21 26.80 10.84
N ALA A 71 -0.27 26.02 10.25
CA ALA A 71 0.22 26.26 8.91
C ALA A 71 -0.90 26.17 7.87
N PHE A 72 -1.87 25.26 8.05
CA PHE A 72 -3.05 25.16 7.23
C PHE A 72 -3.93 26.42 7.34
N ILE A 73 -4.22 26.88 8.55
CA ILE A 73 -5.05 28.09 8.79
C ILE A 73 -4.42 29.33 8.14
N ILE A 74 -3.12 29.52 8.32
CA ILE A 74 -2.38 30.68 7.76
C ILE A 74 -2.38 30.66 6.24
N LYS A 75 -2.19 29.46 5.64
CA LYS A 75 -2.00 29.33 4.18
C LYS A 75 -3.29 29.23 3.40
N LYS A 76 -4.37 28.81 4.03
CA LYS A 76 -5.67 28.57 3.37
C LYS A 76 -6.77 29.36 4.03
N LYS A 77 -7.51 30.15 3.24
CA LYS A 77 -8.86 30.57 3.64
C LYS A 77 -9.70 29.31 3.77
N PHE A 78 -10.27 29.09 4.93
CA PHE A 78 -11.01 27.89 5.31
C PHE A 78 -12.29 27.77 4.46
N ILE A 79 -12.21 27.13 3.30
CA ILE A 79 -13.38 26.82 2.47
C ILE A 79 -13.51 25.30 2.44
N LEU A 80 -14.31 24.77 3.35
CA LEU A 80 -14.78 23.38 3.29
C LEU A 80 -15.90 23.32 2.23
N ASN A 81 -15.60 22.75 1.07
CA ASN A 81 -16.65 22.45 0.12
C ASN A 81 -17.39 21.14 0.50
N LYS A 82 -18.62 20.99 0.00
CA LYS A 82 -19.48 19.83 0.27
C LYS A 82 -18.79 18.49 -0.04
N GLN A 83 -18.01 18.42 -1.13
CA GLN A 83 -17.35 17.17 -1.54
C GLN A 83 -16.19 16.80 -0.62
N HIS A 84 -15.47 17.79 -0.08
CA HIS A 84 -14.46 17.54 0.93
C HIS A 84 -15.09 16.96 2.20
N LEU A 85 -16.18 17.56 2.69
CA LEU A 85 -16.86 17.06 3.87
C LEU A 85 -17.36 15.62 3.68
N ILE A 86 -17.97 15.33 2.52
CA ILE A 86 -18.39 13.96 2.19
C ILE A 86 -17.18 13.00 2.16
N PHE A 87 -16.08 13.39 1.54
CA PHE A 87 -14.86 12.54 1.50
C PHE A 87 -14.34 12.30 2.90
N LEU A 88 -14.25 13.32 3.75
CA LEU A 88 -13.82 13.21 5.14
C LEU A 88 -14.71 12.24 5.93
N LEU A 89 -16.01 12.42 5.89
CA LEU A 89 -16.96 11.59 6.65
C LEU A 89 -16.96 10.15 6.16
N VAL A 90 -17.01 9.93 4.84
CA VAL A 90 -16.99 8.57 4.26
C VAL A 90 -15.67 7.87 4.55
N SER A 91 -14.53 8.54 4.39
CA SER A 91 -13.23 7.94 4.71
C SER A 91 -13.12 7.59 6.18
N SER A 92 -13.59 8.45 7.08
CA SER A 92 -13.54 8.21 8.52
C SER A 92 -14.46 7.08 8.95
N LEU A 93 -15.65 6.96 8.32
CA LEU A 93 -16.55 5.83 8.56
C LEU A 93 -15.93 4.51 8.11
N ILE A 94 -15.33 4.47 6.91
CA ILE A 94 -14.62 3.27 6.41
C ILE A 94 -13.45 2.94 7.33
N THR A 95 -12.66 3.94 7.74
CA THR A 95 -11.55 3.77 8.71
C THR A 95 -12.05 3.13 10.00
N PHE A 96 -13.12 3.68 10.58
CA PHE A 96 -13.75 3.15 11.78
C PHE A 96 -14.20 1.69 11.61
N LEU A 97 -14.91 1.37 10.51
CA LEU A 97 -15.36 0.00 10.23
C LEU A 97 -14.19 -0.96 10.04
N LEU A 98 -13.14 -0.55 9.34
CA LEU A 98 -11.94 -1.38 9.18
C LEU A 98 -11.27 -1.66 10.53
N LEU A 99 -11.27 -0.70 11.45
CA LEU A 99 -10.66 -0.85 12.76
C LEU A 99 -11.45 -1.76 13.67
N ILE A 100 -12.75 -1.58 13.81
CA ILE A 100 -13.59 -2.40 14.71
C ILE A 100 -13.68 -3.88 14.27
N TYR A 101 -13.53 -4.14 12.96
CA TYR A 101 -13.54 -5.50 12.41
C TYR A 101 -12.13 -6.05 12.15
N SER A 102 -11.06 -5.31 12.47
CA SER A 102 -9.70 -5.81 12.28
C SER A 102 -9.27 -6.70 13.43
N ASN A 103 -8.53 -7.75 13.11
CA ASN A 103 -7.79 -8.51 14.09
C ASN A 103 -6.37 -7.97 14.16
N VAL A 104 -6.08 -7.14 15.17
CA VAL A 104 -4.73 -6.58 15.41
C VAL A 104 -3.79 -7.66 15.96
N ASN A 105 -4.34 -8.75 16.52
CA ASN A 105 -3.59 -9.83 17.16
C ASN A 105 -2.94 -10.78 16.15
N ARG A 106 -2.20 -10.25 15.20
CA ARG A 106 -1.32 -11.07 14.38
C ARG A 106 0.04 -11.20 15.03
N PRO A 107 0.68 -12.38 14.93
CA PRO A 107 2.03 -12.56 15.47
C PRO A 107 3.00 -11.44 15.05
N ASP A 108 2.98 -11.06 13.77
CA ASP A 108 3.84 -10.01 13.24
C ASP A 108 3.58 -8.63 13.89
N ALA A 109 2.34 -8.31 14.25
CA ALA A 109 1.99 -7.04 14.90
C ALA A 109 2.63 -6.93 16.29
N GLY A 110 2.46 -7.96 17.13
CA GLY A 110 3.04 -8.00 18.48
C GLY A 110 4.54 -8.26 18.48
N LEU A 111 5.04 -9.05 17.53
CA LEU A 111 6.45 -9.48 17.53
C LEU A 111 7.42 -8.33 17.16
N TYR A 112 7.06 -7.46 16.21
CA TYR A 112 7.99 -6.42 15.77
C TYR A 112 7.37 -5.09 15.34
N HIS A 113 6.12 -5.05 14.87
CA HIS A 113 5.55 -3.77 14.41
C HIS A 113 5.24 -2.83 15.59
N LEU A 114 4.51 -3.30 16.59
CA LEU A 114 4.16 -2.50 17.78
C LEU A 114 5.39 -2.23 18.66
N PRO A 115 6.28 -3.21 18.96
CA PRO A 115 7.52 -2.94 19.67
C PRO A 115 8.38 -1.88 19.00
N TYR A 116 8.50 -1.89 17.67
CA TYR A 116 9.26 -0.86 16.98
C TYR A 116 8.61 0.53 17.08
N ILE A 117 7.29 0.62 17.06
CA ILE A 117 6.57 1.89 17.28
C ILE A 117 6.86 2.44 18.66
N SER A 118 6.87 1.58 19.70
CA SER A 118 7.28 1.96 21.05
C SER A 118 8.72 2.50 21.07
N ILE A 119 9.65 1.82 20.40
CA ILE A 119 11.04 2.29 20.29
C ILE A 119 11.11 3.69 19.64
N ILE A 120 10.36 3.94 18.57
CA ILE A 120 10.29 5.27 17.92
C ILE A 120 9.73 6.32 18.87
N ASN A 121 8.72 5.97 19.68
CA ASN A 121 8.11 6.91 20.63
C ASN A 121 9.01 7.24 21.82
N GLU A 122 9.93 6.36 22.16
CA GLU A 122 10.82 6.51 23.32
C GLU A 122 12.23 6.99 22.92
N ASN A 123 12.67 6.70 21.69
CA ASN A 123 14.03 6.92 21.27
C ASN A 123 14.12 7.57 19.87
N LYS A 124 15.18 8.34 19.64
CA LYS A 124 15.66 8.63 18.29
C LYS A 124 16.16 7.35 17.60
N ILE A 125 16.44 7.39 16.30
CA ILE A 125 16.94 6.24 15.54
C ILE A 125 18.20 5.67 16.23
N ILE A 126 18.15 4.38 16.54
CA ILE A 126 19.21 3.65 17.27
C ILE A 126 20.14 2.94 16.29
N PHE A 127 21.47 3.11 16.49
CA PHE A 127 22.47 2.41 15.68
C PHE A 127 22.46 0.91 15.97
N GLY A 128 22.52 0.11 14.90
CA GLY A 128 22.60 -1.34 15.00
C GLY A 128 21.38 -2.05 15.59
N LEU A 129 20.21 -1.42 15.61
CA LEU A 129 18.99 -1.97 16.21
C LEU A 129 18.60 -3.34 15.60
N SER A 130 18.94 -3.60 14.33
CA SER A 130 18.72 -4.90 13.69
C SER A 130 19.51 -6.04 14.31
N ASN A 131 20.57 -5.75 15.09
CA ASN A 131 21.34 -6.77 15.82
C ASN A 131 20.59 -7.29 17.05
N ILE A 132 19.69 -6.50 17.64
CA ILE A 132 18.80 -6.94 18.72
C ILE A 132 17.75 -7.90 18.14
N HIS A 133 17.02 -7.46 17.11
CA HIS A 133 16.04 -8.29 16.43
C HIS A 133 16.05 -7.99 14.93
N PHE A 134 16.30 -9.01 14.10
CA PHE A 134 16.50 -8.86 12.65
C PHE A 134 15.34 -8.18 11.93
N ARG A 135 14.09 -8.37 12.40
CA ARG A 135 12.90 -7.76 11.78
C ARG A 135 12.86 -6.24 11.94
N PHE A 136 13.61 -5.65 12.87
CA PHE A 136 13.76 -4.20 12.96
C PHE A 136 14.52 -3.58 11.79
N GLY A 137 15.28 -4.39 11.03
CA GLY A 137 15.85 -3.98 9.75
C GLY A 137 14.83 -3.83 8.61
N HIS A 138 13.65 -4.49 8.71
CA HIS A 138 12.59 -4.49 7.67
C HIS A 138 11.52 -3.40 7.86
N ILE A 139 11.73 -2.43 8.72
CA ILE A 139 10.71 -1.47 9.11
C ILE A 139 10.34 -0.51 7.98
N SER A 140 9.04 -0.37 7.75
CA SER A 140 8.45 0.51 6.76
C SER A 140 8.16 1.91 7.32
N ILE A 141 7.83 2.84 6.44
CA ILE A 141 7.44 4.20 6.81
C ILE A 141 6.10 4.24 7.55
N LEU A 142 5.26 3.21 7.43
CA LEU A 142 3.98 3.14 8.12
C LEU A 142 4.15 3.16 9.64
N GLN A 143 5.22 2.56 10.19
CA GLN A 143 5.47 2.58 11.62
C GLN A 143 5.74 3.99 12.13
N TYR A 144 6.37 4.86 11.34
CA TYR A 144 6.57 6.28 11.66
C TYR A 144 5.26 7.05 11.66
N LEU A 145 4.36 6.76 10.69
CA LEU A 145 3.00 7.32 10.68
C LEU A 145 2.17 6.85 11.87
N SER A 146 2.36 5.61 12.28
CA SER A 146 1.70 5.07 13.48
C SER A 146 2.25 5.68 14.75
N ALA A 147 3.57 5.87 14.84
CA ALA A 147 4.23 6.46 16.00
C ALA A 147 3.80 7.92 16.25
N ILE A 148 3.71 8.76 15.20
CA ILE A 148 3.28 10.16 15.34
C ILE A 148 1.81 10.27 15.74
N ASN A 149 1.01 9.25 15.50
CA ASN A 149 -0.40 9.21 15.89
C ASN A 149 -0.59 8.84 17.38
N ASN A 150 0.46 8.44 18.09
CA ASN A 150 0.50 8.37 19.54
C ASN A 150 0.77 9.78 20.11
N ASN A 151 -0.29 10.52 20.39
CA ASN A 151 -0.26 11.90 20.86
C ASN A 151 -1.32 12.12 21.97
N TYR A 152 -1.37 13.28 22.57
CA TYR A 152 -2.32 13.55 23.67
C TYR A 152 -3.81 13.49 23.28
N LEU A 153 -4.15 13.62 21.99
CA LEU A 153 -5.54 13.51 21.54
C LEU A 153 -5.99 12.04 21.41
N PHE A 154 -5.09 11.16 20.93
CA PHE A 154 -5.46 9.79 20.55
C PHE A 154 -4.88 8.74 21.48
N LEU A 155 -3.81 9.08 22.20
CA LEU A 155 -3.05 8.14 23.02
C LEU A 155 -2.62 6.91 22.17
N GLU A 156 -2.40 5.79 22.80
CA GLU A 156 -2.04 4.54 22.11
C GLU A 156 -3.09 4.05 21.09
N ASN A 157 -4.37 4.43 21.26
CA ASN A 157 -5.43 4.09 20.31
C ASN A 157 -5.19 4.70 18.91
N GLY A 158 -4.43 5.79 18.82
CA GLY A 158 -4.05 6.43 17.58
C GLY A 158 -3.17 5.57 16.68
N ILE A 159 -2.38 4.65 17.22
CA ILE A 159 -1.35 3.87 16.51
C ILE A 159 -1.93 3.08 15.32
N SER A 160 -3.13 2.54 15.45
CA SER A 160 -3.75 1.70 14.42
C SER A 160 -4.51 2.49 13.34
N ILE A 161 -4.79 3.77 13.55
CA ILE A 161 -5.63 4.58 12.67
C ILE A 161 -4.98 4.84 11.30
N PRO A 162 -3.68 5.16 11.18
CA PRO A 162 -3.05 5.52 9.92
C PRO A 162 -3.21 4.46 8.82
N LEU A 163 -2.99 3.19 9.14
CA LEU A 163 -3.18 2.09 8.18
C LEU A 163 -4.60 2.07 7.62
N ALA A 164 -5.60 2.07 8.49
CA ALA A 164 -7.00 2.01 8.09
C ALA A 164 -7.44 3.27 7.32
N SER A 165 -6.91 4.45 7.69
CA SER A 165 -7.14 5.72 6.96
C SER A 165 -6.62 5.66 5.54
N ILE A 166 -5.36 5.24 5.35
CA ILE A 166 -4.75 5.15 4.03
C ILE A 166 -5.50 4.15 3.15
N VAL A 167 -5.85 2.98 3.70
CA VAL A 167 -6.64 1.97 2.99
C VAL A 167 -8.01 2.53 2.60
N SER A 168 -8.68 3.28 3.48
CA SER A 168 -9.97 3.90 3.20
C SER A 168 -9.89 4.91 2.04
N PHE A 169 -8.81 5.71 1.94
CA PHE A 169 -8.61 6.65 0.84
C PHE A 169 -8.51 5.93 -0.50
N PHE A 170 -7.72 4.84 -0.58
CA PHE A 170 -7.63 4.03 -1.80
C PHE A 170 -8.95 3.36 -2.16
N TYR A 171 -9.71 2.87 -1.18
CA TYR A 171 -11.03 2.30 -1.42
C TYR A 171 -11.95 3.34 -2.04
N ILE A 172 -12.06 4.53 -1.46
CA ILE A 172 -12.89 5.60 -2.02
C ILE A 172 -12.48 5.92 -3.45
N TYR A 173 -11.18 6.00 -3.74
CA TYR A 173 -10.68 6.28 -5.09
C TYR A 173 -11.20 5.26 -6.11
N PHE A 174 -10.98 3.97 -5.86
CA PHE A 174 -11.38 2.91 -6.79
C PHE A 174 -12.91 2.73 -6.86
N PHE A 175 -13.58 2.78 -5.72
CA PHE A 175 -15.05 2.68 -5.68
C PHE A 175 -15.72 3.86 -6.37
N TYR A 176 -15.18 5.05 -6.28
CA TYR A 176 -15.71 6.21 -6.98
C TYR A 176 -15.60 6.07 -8.51
N ASP A 177 -14.54 5.51 -9.03
CA ASP A 177 -14.43 5.18 -10.47
C ASP A 177 -15.52 4.20 -10.91
N VAL A 178 -15.78 3.16 -10.12
CA VAL A 178 -16.84 2.19 -10.40
C VAL A 178 -18.22 2.86 -10.29
N TRP A 179 -18.39 3.69 -9.28
CA TRP A 179 -19.63 4.49 -9.13
C TRP A 179 -19.92 5.35 -10.35
N LYS A 180 -18.90 5.97 -10.95
CA LYS A 180 -19.04 6.73 -12.20
C LYS A 180 -19.50 5.85 -13.38
N ILE A 181 -19.06 4.59 -13.45
CA ILE A 181 -19.54 3.63 -14.44
C ILE A 181 -21.04 3.34 -14.21
N ILE A 182 -21.39 2.99 -12.97
CA ILE A 182 -22.74 2.61 -12.56
C ILE A 182 -23.74 3.76 -12.77
N SER A 183 -23.36 4.98 -12.36
CA SER A 183 -24.23 6.17 -12.41
C SER A 183 -24.37 6.78 -13.81
N LYS A 184 -23.72 6.22 -14.85
CA LYS A 184 -23.77 6.70 -16.25
C LYS A 184 -23.35 8.17 -16.44
N LYS A 185 -22.68 8.78 -15.46
CA LYS A 185 -22.32 10.21 -15.47
C LYS A 185 -21.24 10.59 -16.47
N GLU A 186 -20.43 9.60 -16.90
CA GLU A 186 -19.31 9.83 -17.83
C GLU A 186 -19.20 8.72 -18.87
N LYS A 187 -18.53 9.01 -20.00
CA LYS A 187 -18.11 7.96 -20.94
C LYS A 187 -17.18 6.99 -20.22
N ILE A 188 -17.43 5.70 -20.42
CA ILE A 188 -16.61 4.65 -19.79
C ILE A 188 -15.27 4.62 -20.50
N SER A 189 -14.20 4.96 -19.75
CA SER A 189 -12.82 4.85 -20.22
C SER A 189 -12.23 3.50 -19.83
N LEU A 190 -11.18 3.08 -20.53
CA LEU A 190 -10.49 1.82 -20.25
C LEU A 190 -9.85 1.80 -18.86
N SER A 191 -9.38 2.95 -18.36
CA SER A 191 -8.86 3.08 -16.99
C SER A 191 -9.92 2.76 -15.92
N LYS A 192 -11.19 3.07 -16.17
CA LYS A 192 -12.28 2.72 -15.24
C LYS A 192 -12.52 1.21 -15.17
N TYR A 193 -12.31 0.48 -16.27
CA TYR A 193 -12.33 -0.99 -16.22
C TYR A 193 -11.15 -1.55 -15.41
N PHE A 194 -10.00 -0.88 -15.42
CA PHE A 194 -8.93 -1.23 -14.48
C PHE A 194 -9.41 -1.10 -13.03
N SER A 195 -9.97 0.05 -12.68
CA SER A 195 -10.51 0.29 -11.34
C SER A 195 -11.61 -0.72 -10.96
N LEU A 196 -12.48 -1.12 -11.89
CA LEU A 196 -13.49 -2.17 -11.70
C LEU A 196 -12.84 -3.51 -11.33
N SER A 197 -11.82 -3.93 -12.09
CA SER A 197 -11.07 -5.15 -11.80
C SER A 197 -10.42 -5.11 -10.41
N ILE A 198 -9.80 -3.98 -10.04
CA ILE A 198 -9.19 -3.80 -8.72
C ILE A 198 -10.24 -3.82 -7.60
N VAL A 199 -11.41 -3.21 -7.79
CA VAL A 199 -12.50 -3.24 -6.79
C VAL A 199 -12.99 -4.66 -6.53
N ILE A 200 -13.14 -5.48 -7.57
CA ILE A 200 -13.50 -6.90 -7.40
C ILE A 200 -12.43 -7.63 -6.58
N TYR A 201 -11.15 -7.41 -6.89
CA TYR A 201 -10.05 -7.99 -6.12
C TYR A 201 -10.04 -7.53 -4.66
N ILE A 202 -10.23 -6.23 -4.41
CA ILE A 202 -10.33 -5.65 -3.06
C ILE A 202 -11.47 -6.31 -2.28
N ALA A 203 -12.62 -6.58 -2.91
CA ALA A 203 -13.75 -7.20 -2.25
C ALA A 203 -13.42 -8.59 -1.68
N PHE A 204 -12.56 -9.38 -2.36
CA PHE A 204 -12.05 -10.65 -1.82
C PHE A 204 -11.09 -10.48 -0.64
N LYS A 205 -10.44 -9.32 -0.52
CA LYS A 205 -9.35 -9.06 0.43
C LYS A 205 -9.65 -7.96 1.44
N ILE A 206 -10.87 -7.43 1.46
CA ILE A 206 -11.22 -6.22 2.21
C ILE A 206 -10.83 -6.30 3.69
N THR A 207 -10.97 -7.46 4.29
CA THR A 207 -10.63 -7.68 5.70
C THR A 207 -9.16 -7.96 5.95
N ASP A 208 -8.43 -8.39 4.92
CA ASP A 208 -6.98 -8.61 5.03
C ASP A 208 -6.20 -7.29 5.03
N TYR A 209 -6.76 -6.25 4.40
CA TYR A 209 -6.12 -4.94 4.32
C TYR A 209 -6.14 -4.14 5.63
N SER A 210 -7.04 -4.45 6.56
CA SER A 210 -7.09 -3.80 7.87
C SER A 210 -6.18 -4.44 8.92
N LYS A 211 -5.62 -5.61 8.61
CA LYS A 211 -4.70 -6.30 9.51
C LYS A 211 -3.40 -5.53 9.62
N PHE A 212 -2.95 -5.24 10.84
CA PHE A 212 -1.80 -4.40 11.08
C PHE A 212 -0.55 -4.92 10.37
N GLY A 213 -0.01 -4.11 9.46
CA GLY A 213 1.12 -4.42 8.59
C GLY A 213 1.21 -3.47 7.40
N ASN A 214 2.31 -3.51 6.67
CA ASN A 214 2.63 -2.56 5.60
C ASN A 214 2.19 -2.99 4.19
N ASP A 215 1.79 -4.25 4.03
CA ASP A 215 1.49 -4.84 2.72
C ASP A 215 0.37 -4.08 1.97
N ALA A 216 -0.73 -3.77 2.68
CA ALA A 216 -1.88 -3.10 2.08
C ALA A 216 -1.53 -1.75 1.46
N VAL A 217 -0.82 -0.90 2.20
CA VAL A 217 -0.43 0.45 1.75
C VAL A 217 0.43 0.39 0.50
N ALA A 218 1.43 -0.50 0.48
CA ALA A 218 2.35 -0.65 -0.63
C ALA A 218 1.64 -1.10 -1.92
N HIS A 219 0.83 -2.16 -1.84
CA HIS A 219 0.15 -2.72 -3.00
C HIS A 219 -0.98 -1.82 -3.54
N LEU A 220 -1.73 -1.16 -2.66
CA LEU A 220 -2.75 -0.21 -3.08
C LEU A 220 -2.13 1.03 -3.75
N SER A 221 -0.96 1.48 -3.27
CA SER A 221 -0.19 2.54 -3.94
C SER A 221 0.26 2.14 -5.34
N PHE A 222 0.66 0.88 -5.55
CA PHE A 222 0.99 0.34 -6.87
C PHE A 222 -0.23 0.35 -7.81
N PHE A 223 -1.36 -0.19 -7.37
CA PHE A 223 -2.60 -0.16 -8.16
C PHE A 223 -3.03 1.27 -8.50
N TYR A 224 -2.93 2.17 -7.54
CA TYR A 224 -3.25 3.57 -7.77
C TYR A 224 -2.33 4.21 -8.81
N LEU A 225 -1.01 3.98 -8.73
CA LEU A 225 -0.07 4.54 -9.69
C LEU A 225 -0.37 4.05 -11.12
N VAL A 226 -0.65 2.76 -11.29
CA VAL A 226 -1.07 2.20 -12.59
C VAL A 226 -2.37 2.84 -13.07
N SER A 227 -3.39 2.94 -12.22
CA SER A 227 -4.65 3.62 -12.56
C SER A 227 -4.43 5.07 -12.96
N TYR A 228 -3.58 5.80 -12.22
CA TYR A 228 -3.26 7.20 -12.47
C TYR A 228 -2.61 7.42 -13.84
N ILE A 229 -1.65 6.58 -14.22
CA ILE A 229 -0.99 6.70 -15.54
C ILE A 229 -1.92 6.26 -16.68
N LEU A 230 -2.78 5.26 -16.48
CA LEU A 230 -3.76 4.86 -17.49
C LEU A 230 -4.81 5.96 -17.76
N THR A 231 -5.13 6.75 -16.74
CA THR A 231 -6.15 7.82 -16.83
C THR A 231 -5.62 9.10 -17.47
N ASN A 232 -4.37 9.47 -17.20
CA ASN A 232 -3.82 10.76 -17.58
C ASN A 232 -2.89 10.65 -18.79
N GLU A 233 -2.96 11.60 -19.74
CA GLU A 233 -2.01 11.71 -20.85
C GLU A 233 -0.59 11.96 -20.33
N ILE A 234 0.43 11.39 -20.99
CA ILE A 234 1.83 11.48 -20.55
C ILE A 234 2.25 12.93 -20.27
N LYS A 235 1.87 13.87 -21.15
CA LYS A 235 2.21 15.30 -20.98
C LYS A 235 1.59 15.95 -19.73
N LYS A 236 0.46 15.41 -19.22
CA LYS A 236 -0.28 15.93 -18.07
C LYS A 236 0.08 15.20 -16.75
N ILE A 237 0.86 14.12 -16.81
CA ILE A 237 1.30 13.40 -15.64
C ILE A 237 2.30 14.26 -14.85
N ASN A 238 2.03 14.47 -13.56
CA ASN A 238 2.97 15.16 -12.69
C ASN A 238 4.07 14.16 -12.24
N PHE A 239 5.30 14.38 -12.69
CA PHE A 239 6.44 13.54 -12.38
C PHE A 239 6.71 13.43 -10.87
N ASN A 240 6.76 14.56 -10.14
CA ASN A 240 7.05 14.54 -8.71
C ASN A 240 5.97 13.78 -7.92
N PHE A 241 4.72 13.85 -8.35
CA PHE A 241 3.64 13.10 -7.74
C PHE A 241 3.75 11.59 -8.02
N THR A 242 4.07 11.19 -9.25
CA THR A 242 4.29 9.76 -9.58
C THR A 242 5.49 9.20 -8.83
N LEU A 243 6.58 9.98 -8.72
CA LEU A 243 7.75 9.61 -7.94
C LEU A 243 7.42 9.48 -6.45
N ALA A 244 6.63 10.42 -5.89
CA ALA A 244 6.22 10.36 -4.48
C ALA A 244 5.42 9.10 -4.16
N ILE A 245 4.49 8.69 -5.03
CA ILE A 245 3.74 7.45 -4.85
C ILE A 245 4.64 6.22 -5.00
N ALA A 246 5.58 6.22 -5.96
CA ALA A 246 6.52 5.12 -6.14
C ALA A 246 7.46 4.97 -4.93
N VAL A 247 8.01 6.07 -4.43
CA VAL A 247 8.82 6.08 -3.20
C VAL A 247 7.98 5.57 -2.03
N PHE A 248 6.77 6.09 -1.84
CA PHE A 248 5.90 5.68 -0.73
C PHE A 248 5.56 4.19 -0.78
N ALA A 249 5.29 3.63 -1.97
CA ALA A 249 5.07 2.19 -2.12
C ALA A 249 6.33 1.38 -1.76
N PHE A 250 7.50 1.80 -2.25
CA PHE A 250 8.78 1.12 -2.05
C PHE A 250 9.24 1.14 -0.60
N ILE A 251 9.17 2.29 0.08
CA ILE A 251 9.60 2.39 1.48
C ILE A 251 8.62 1.73 2.47
N ASN A 252 7.40 1.39 2.02
CA ASN A 252 6.52 0.47 2.73
C ASN A 252 6.85 -1.00 2.43
N LYS A 253 7.25 -1.32 1.19
CA LYS A 253 7.60 -2.69 0.80
C LYS A 253 8.62 -2.70 -0.33
N THR A 254 9.86 -3.03 -0.01
CA THR A 254 11.01 -2.99 -0.93
C THR A 254 10.89 -3.94 -2.12
N THR A 255 10.10 -5.02 -2.01
CA THR A 255 9.82 -5.93 -3.13
C THR A 255 9.08 -5.26 -4.29
N LEU A 256 8.48 -4.08 -4.07
CA LEU A 256 7.86 -3.27 -5.13
C LEU A 256 8.86 -2.33 -5.85
N GLY A 257 10.16 -2.55 -5.77
CA GLY A 257 11.18 -1.69 -6.38
C GLY A 257 10.99 -1.42 -7.87
N PHE A 258 10.44 -2.36 -8.63
CA PHE A 258 10.16 -2.15 -10.06
C PHE A 258 9.10 -1.09 -10.37
N ILE A 259 8.38 -0.59 -9.37
CA ILE A 259 7.46 0.55 -9.52
C ILE A 259 8.17 1.80 -10.03
N PHE A 260 9.49 1.95 -9.79
CA PHE A 260 10.29 3.09 -10.26
C PHE A 260 10.46 3.13 -11.79
N ILE A 261 10.26 2.02 -12.50
CA ILE A 261 10.23 2.01 -13.97
C ILE A 261 9.22 3.04 -14.49
N ILE A 262 8.07 3.18 -13.82
CA ILE A 262 7.00 4.10 -14.23
C ILE A 262 7.45 5.56 -14.22
N PRO A 263 7.83 6.17 -13.09
CA PRO A 263 8.23 7.58 -13.08
C PRO A 263 9.49 7.84 -13.92
N ILE A 264 10.45 6.92 -13.97
CA ILE A 264 11.68 7.06 -14.76
C ILE A 264 11.34 7.19 -16.26
N ILE A 265 10.57 6.26 -16.80
CA ILE A 265 10.20 6.28 -18.22
C ILE A 265 9.33 7.48 -18.55
N ILE A 266 8.35 7.83 -17.69
CA ILE A 266 7.53 9.04 -17.87
C ILE A 266 8.39 10.28 -17.92
N PHE A 267 9.39 10.41 -17.04
CA PHE A 267 10.32 11.53 -17.06
C PHE A 267 11.03 11.67 -18.41
N PHE A 268 11.61 10.58 -18.91
CA PHE A 268 12.33 10.60 -20.18
C PHE A 268 11.41 10.87 -21.39
N LEU A 269 10.19 10.36 -21.39
CA LEU A 269 9.20 10.66 -22.42
C LEU A 269 8.79 12.15 -22.41
N GLN A 270 8.67 12.75 -21.24
CA GLN A 270 8.33 14.19 -21.11
C GLN A 270 9.49 15.12 -21.45
N ASN A 271 10.74 14.73 -21.16
CA ASN A 271 11.92 15.57 -21.26
C ASN A 271 12.87 15.19 -22.43
N LYS A 272 12.39 14.42 -23.42
CA LYS A 272 13.18 14.03 -24.61
C LYS A 272 14.56 13.45 -24.24
N PHE A 273 14.59 12.52 -23.26
CA PHE A 273 15.81 11.85 -22.76
C PHE A 273 16.89 12.80 -22.21
N ASN A 274 16.52 13.93 -21.64
CA ASN A 274 17.46 14.91 -21.07
C ASN A 274 18.01 14.42 -19.72
N LEU A 275 19.21 13.82 -19.73
CA LEU A 275 19.90 13.31 -18.53
C LEU A 275 20.23 14.43 -17.52
N LYS A 276 20.62 15.63 -17.98
CA LYS A 276 20.94 16.76 -17.08
C LYS A 276 19.73 17.13 -16.22
N LYS A 277 18.54 17.22 -16.82
CA LYS A 277 17.31 17.44 -16.05
C LYS A 277 17.00 16.28 -15.10
N PHE A 278 17.32 15.04 -15.48
CA PHE A 278 17.11 13.89 -14.62
C PHE A 278 17.94 14.00 -13.34
N PHE A 279 19.20 14.40 -13.42
CA PHE A 279 20.04 14.60 -12.23
C PHE A 279 19.45 15.63 -11.26
N PHE A 280 18.78 16.67 -11.74
CA PHE A 280 18.12 17.64 -10.84
C PHE A 280 16.93 17.03 -10.07
N THR A 281 16.33 15.95 -10.56
CA THR A 281 15.24 15.26 -9.84
C THR A 281 15.73 14.53 -8.59
N ILE A 282 17.05 14.27 -8.50
CA ILE A 282 17.69 13.68 -7.31
C ILE A 282 17.45 14.54 -6.06
N PHE A 283 17.30 15.87 -6.23
CA PHE A 283 17.03 16.81 -5.13
C PHE A 283 15.54 17.11 -4.93
N SER A 284 14.65 16.37 -5.59
CA SER A 284 13.22 16.55 -5.41
C SER A 284 12.74 16.08 -4.01
N PRO A 285 11.67 16.66 -3.44
CA PRO A 285 11.16 16.24 -2.15
C PRO A 285 10.87 14.73 -2.02
N PRO A 286 10.31 14.03 -3.03
CA PRO A 286 10.17 12.58 -2.98
C PRO A 286 11.51 11.84 -2.88
N SER A 287 12.54 12.30 -3.59
CA SER A 287 13.88 11.70 -3.52
C SER A 287 14.50 11.90 -2.13
N LEU A 288 14.31 13.06 -1.51
CA LEU A 288 14.77 13.31 -0.15
C LEU A 288 14.13 12.34 0.86
N LEU A 289 12.84 12.04 0.73
CA LEU A 289 12.19 11.02 1.57
C LEU A 289 12.84 9.64 1.39
N LEU A 290 13.17 9.25 0.14
CA LEU A 290 13.87 8.00 -0.14
C LEU A 290 15.26 7.99 0.51
N TYR A 291 16.03 9.07 0.40
CA TYR A 291 17.36 9.15 1.01
C TYR A 291 17.31 9.08 2.52
N LEU A 292 16.40 9.80 3.18
CA LEU A 292 16.22 9.69 4.62
C LEU A 292 15.91 8.25 5.04
N TRP A 293 15.06 7.56 4.29
CA TRP A 293 14.73 6.16 4.57
C TRP A 293 15.95 5.24 4.38
N LEU A 294 16.77 5.45 3.32
CA LEU A 294 18.00 4.68 3.11
C LEU A 294 19.02 4.95 4.22
N ILE A 295 19.22 6.22 4.62
CA ILE A 295 20.13 6.59 5.73
C ILE A 295 19.63 5.96 7.03
N LYS A 296 18.32 6.00 7.32
CA LYS A 296 17.74 5.32 8.47
C LYS A 296 18.08 3.82 8.47
N ASN A 297 17.97 3.14 7.33
CA ASN A 297 18.32 1.72 7.22
C ASN A 297 19.81 1.47 7.48
N ILE A 298 20.69 2.34 6.97
CA ILE A 298 22.13 2.26 7.22
C ILE A 298 22.44 2.39 8.72
N ILE A 299 21.80 3.35 9.41
CA ILE A 299 21.95 3.50 10.86
C ILE A 299 21.49 2.25 11.61
N ILE A 300 20.33 1.70 11.26
CA ILE A 300 19.72 0.58 11.97
C ILE A 300 20.45 -0.74 11.70
N SER A 301 20.96 -0.96 10.49
CA SER A 301 21.46 -2.27 10.07
C SER A 301 22.85 -2.28 9.42
N GLY A 302 23.39 -1.10 9.10
CA GLY A 302 24.57 -0.98 8.25
C GLY A 302 24.31 -1.17 6.76
N CYS A 303 23.06 -1.41 6.34
CA CYS A 303 22.71 -1.70 4.95
C CYS A 303 21.66 -0.72 4.43
N ALA A 304 21.80 -0.22 3.19
CA ALA A 304 20.83 0.68 2.59
C ALA A 304 19.48 -0.02 2.35
N ILE A 305 19.49 -1.29 1.96
CA ILE A 305 18.29 -2.13 1.80
C ILE A 305 18.53 -3.46 2.53
N TYR A 306 18.05 -3.56 3.76
CA TYR A 306 18.19 -4.77 4.56
C TYR A 306 17.17 -5.85 4.14
N PRO A 307 17.54 -7.16 4.05
CA PRO A 307 18.86 -7.77 4.28
C PRO A 307 19.66 -8.02 2.99
N VAL A 308 19.67 -7.09 2.05
CA VAL A 308 20.41 -7.23 0.78
C VAL A 308 21.89 -6.92 1.01
N THR A 309 22.71 -7.95 1.15
CA THR A 309 24.10 -7.86 1.60
C THR A 309 25.02 -6.98 0.74
N ILE A 310 24.78 -6.91 -0.57
CA ILE A 310 25.51 -6.02 -1.50
C ILE A 310 25.32 -4.54 -1.18
N THR A 311 24.26 -4.18 -0.44
CA THR A 311 23.96 -2.79 -0.04
C THR A 311 24.52 -2.43 1.33
N CYS A 312 25.30 -3.32 1.95
CA CYS A 312 25.80 -3.15 3.30
C CYS A 312 27.23 -2.58 3.34
N PHE A 313 27.47 -1.68 4.26
CA PHE A 313 28.74 -0.98 4.47
C PHE A 313 29.53 -1.70 5.59
N LYS A 314 30.58 -2.43 5.21
CA LYS A 314 31.40 -3.25 6.13
C LYS A 314 32.17 -2.42 7.17
N GLN A 315 32.44 -1.16 6.86
CA GLN A 315 33.25 -0.26 7.69
C GLN A 315 32.56 0.21 8.96
N PHE A 316 31.26 0.06 9.09
CA PHE A 316 30.57 0.45 10.30
C PHE A 316 30.61 -0.64 11.35
N SER A 317 30.94 -0.29 12.59
CA SER A 317 31.11 -1.23 13.72
C SER A 317 29.83 -1.99 14.08
N TRP A 318 28.64 -1.44 13.75
CA TRP A 318 27.35 -2.08 13.99
C TRP A 318 26.87 -2.97 12.83
N THR A 319 27.61 -3.02 11.71
CA THR A 319 27.23 -3.85 10.55
C THR A 319 27.67 -5.29 10.76
N ASN A 320 26.71 -6.21 10.87
CA ASN A 320 27.00 -7.64 10.95
C ASN A 320 26.66 -8.33 9.61
N ILE A 321 27.67 -8.46 8.74
CA ILE A 321 27.50 -9.03 7.39
C ILE A 321 27.10 -10.50 7.45
N GLN A 322 27.76 -11.29 8.33
CA GLN A 322 27.45 -12.72 8.43
C GLN A 322 25.99 -12.93 8.81
N LYS A 323 25.54 -12.31 9.91
CA LYS A 323 24.15 -12.39 10.35
C LYS A 323 23.18 -11.91 9.27
N THR A 324 23.52 -10.84 8.54
CA THR A 324 22.67 -10.32 7.44
C THR A 324 22.59 -11.31 6.29
N THR A 325 23.68 -12.00 5.96
CA THR A 325 23.72 -13.05 4.93
C THR A 325 22.84 -14.23 5.32
N ASP A 326 22.97 -14.70 6.55
CA ASP A 326 22.18 -15.82 7.08
C ASP A 326 20.68 -15.49 7.04
N ILE A 327 20.29 -14.29 7.47
CA ILE A 327 18.91 -13.82 7.42
C ILE A 327 18.40 -13.67 5.96
N SER A 328 19.25 -13.24 5.03
CA SER A 328 18.89 -13.16 3.61
C SER A 328 18.59 -14.54 3.04
N ILE A 329 19.43 -15.54 3.34
CA ILE A 329 19.26 -16.93 2.92
C ILE A 329 17.98 -17.50 3.55
N GLU A 330 17.83 -17.37 4.86
CA GLU A 330 16.65 -17.85 5.58
C GLU A 330 15.35 -17.23 5.06
N SER A 331 15.31 -15.92 4.87
CA SER A 331 14.14 -15.22 4.35
C SER A 331 13.76 -15.67 2.94
N ASN A 332 14.75 -15.93 2.08
CA ASN A 332 14.54 -16.46 0.74
C ASN A 332 14.01 -17.89 0.79
N ALA A 333 14.63 -18.77 1.60
CA ALA A 333 14.23 -20.15 1.77
C ALA A 333 12.80 -20.24 2.34
N TRP A 334 12.49 -19.44 3.37
CA TRP A 334 11.18 -19.39 3.98
C TRP A 334 10.08 -18.94 3.00
N ALA A 335 10.35 -17.96 2.16
CA ALA A 335 9.42 -17.53 1.13
C ALA A 335 9.14 -18.61 0.08
N LYS A 336 10.04 -19.56 -0.09
CA LYS A 336 9.98 -20.70 -1.01
C LYS A 336 9.39 -21.98 -0.39
N GLY A 337 9.08 -21.96 0.92
CA GLY A 337 8.41 -23.08 1.59
C GLY A 337 9.22 -23.84 2.63
N TRP A 338 10.47 -23.40 2.92
CA TRP A 338 11.26 -23.90 4.03
C TRP A 338 10.63 -23.57 5.39
N PRO A 339 10.71 -24.37 6.44
CA PRO A 339 11.30 -25.72 6.58
C PRO A 339 10.33 -26.88 6.39
N ASP A 340 9.06 -26.65 6.12
CA ASP A 340 7.95 -27.59 6.31
C ASP A 340 8.05 -28.88 5.48
N ARG A 341 9.09 -29.05 4.64
CA ARG A 341 9.23 -30.21 3.74
C ARG A 341 10.66 -30.60 3.40
N VAL A 342 11.58 -30.28 4.27
CA VAL A 342 13.01 -30.54 4.06
C VAL A 342 13.41 -31.94 4.54
N GLU A 343 12.59 -32.57 5.36
CA GLU A 343 12.87 -33.90 5.93
C GLU A 343 13.13 -34.97 4.86
N GLU A 344 12.61 -34.77 3.64
CA GLU A 344 12.73 -35.75 2.54
C GLU A 344 14.06 -35.68 1.76
N LYS A 345 14.85 -34.60 1.86
CA LYS A 345 15.97 -34.39 0.90
C LYS A 345 17.34 -34.05 1.51
N ASN A 346 17.49 -33.94 2.84
CA ASN A 346 18.76 -33.54 3.52
C ASN A 346 19.50 -32.34 2.89
N LEU A 347 18.76 -31.38 2.30
CA LEU A 347 19.32 -30.22 1.62
C LEU A 347 19.62 -29.10 2.62
N SER A 348 20.75 -28.41 2.45
CA SER A 348 20.98 -27.13 3.11
C SER A 348 20.03 -26.05 2.58
N MET A 349 19.76 -24.99 3.36
CA MET A 349 18.92 -23.85 2.90
C MET A 349 19.41 -23.26 1.58
N VAL A 350 20.72 -23.20 1.39
CA VAL A 350 21.35 -22.67 0.17
C VAL A 350 21.06 -23.55 -1.04
N GLU A 351 21.20 -24.87 -0.90
CA GLU A 351 20.91 -25.84 -1.96
C GLU A 351 19.41 -25.89 -2.27
N PHE A 352 18.57 -25.81 -1.24
CA PHE A 352 17.11 -25.75 -1.39
C PHE A 352 16.69 -24.57 -2.26
N THR A 353 17.29 -23.40 -2.12
CA THR A 353 16.92 -22.19 -2.87
C THR A 353 17.43 -22.16 -4.30
N LYS A 354 18.39 -23.03 -4.68
CA LYS A 354 18.99 -23.13 -6.01
C LYS A 354 18.25 -24.09 -6.93
N ASN A 355 18.44 -23.91 -8.23
CA ASN A 355 18.03 -24.85 -9.30
C ASN A 355 16.58 -25.36 -9.23
N PHE A 356 15.65 -24.54 -8.76
CA PHE A 356 14.23 -24.90 -8.56
C PHE A 356 13.96 -26.07 -7.59
N ASN A 357 14.93 -26.48 -6.75
CA ASN A 357 14.71 -27.52 -5.75
C ASN A 357 13.54 -27.19 -4.79
N TRP A 358 13.26 -25.90 -4.63
CA TRP A 358 12.18 -25.36 -3.82
C TRP A 358 10.78 -25.47 -4.48
N PHE A 359 10.68 -25.71 -5.78
CA PHE A 359 9.41 -25.55 -6.52
C PHE A 359 8.31 -26.48 -6.04
N ASP A 360 8.61 -27.73 -5.72
CA ASP A 360 7.59 -28.68 -5.23
C ASP A 360 7.10 -28.30 -3.84
N ALA A 361 7.96 -27.89 -2.94
CA ALA A 361 7.59 -27.38 -1.61
C ALA A 361 6.71 -26.13 -1.72
N TRP A 362 7.10 -25.18 -2.58
CA TRP A 362 6.32 -23.98 -2.86
C TRP A 362 4.96 -24.31 -3.45
N ARG A 363 4.89 -25.19 -4.44
CA ARG A 363 3.65 -25.63 -5.08
C ARG A 363 2.66 -26.18 -4.06
N GLN A 364 3.10 -27.05 -3.19
CA GLN A 364 2.26 -27.68 -2.19
C GLN A 364 1.81 -26.67 -1.09
N LYS A 365 2.68 -25.75 -0.68
CA LYS A 365 2.41 -24.80 0.41
C LYS A 365 1.64 -23.56 -0.05
N HIS A 366 2.03 -22.98 -1.18
CA HIS A 366 1.56 -21.64 -1.58
C HIS A 366 0.59 -21.64 -2.78
N LEU A 367 0.76 -22.56 -3.75
CA LEU A 367 -0.03 -22.54 -4.97
C LEU A 367 -1.54 -22.68 -4.71
N ASN A 368 -1.94 -23.61 -3.84
CA ASN A 368 -3.34 -23.80 -3.50
C ASN A 368 -3.97 -22.54 -2.88
N TYR A 369 -3.23 -21.83 -2.04
CA TYR A 369 -3.69 -20.56 -1.49
C TYR A 369 -3.85 -19.48 -2.57
N ILE A 370 -2.90 -19.38 -3.49
CA ILE A 370 -2.94 -18.44 -4.62
C ILE A 370 -4.13 -18.73 -5.52
N LEU A 371 -4.33 -19.99 -5.91
CA LEU A 371 -5.43 -20.41 -6.79
C LEU A 371 -6.81 -20.17 -6.14
N LYS A 372 -6.96 -20.39 -4.85
CA LYS A 372 -8.21 -20.09 -4.11
C LYS A 372 -8.63 -18.62 -4.22
N ILE A 373 -7.69 -17.72 -4.46
CA ILE A 373 -7.96 -16.29 -4.62
C ILE A 373 -8.12 -15.95 -6.10
N LEU A 374 -7.19 -16.41 -6.95
CA LEU A 374 -7.14 -16.02 -8.35
C LEU A 374 -8.26 -16.64 -9.20
N ILE A 375 -8.62 -17.91 -8.97
CA ILE A 375 -9.63 -18.59 -9.77
C ILE A 375 -10.99 -17.87 -9.69
N PRO A 376 -11.58 -17.62 -8.50
CA PRO A 376 -12.86 -16.91 -8.42
C PRO A 376 -12.78 -15.50 -9.00
N TYR A 377 -11.66 -14.81 -8.79
CA TYR A 377 -11.44 -13.48 -9.34
C TYR A 377 -11.46 -13.49 -10.87
N VAL A 378 -10.71 -14.41 -11.51
CA VAL A 378 -10.66 -14.54 -12.98
C VAL A 378 -12.00 -14.96 -13.56
N ILE A 379 -12.72 -15.89 -12.89
CA ILE A 379 -14.05 -16.31 -13.30
C ILE A 379 -15.03 -15.13 -13.36
N ILE A 380 -15.04 -14.28 -12.32
CA ILE A 380 -15.91 -13.10 -12.31
C ILE A 380 -15.54 -12.15 -13.45
N LEU A 381 -14.25 -11.89 -13.67
CA LEU A 381 -13.82 -11.04 -14.79
C LEU A 381 -14.23 -11.64 -16.14
N PHE A 382 -14.14 -12.96 -16.31
CA PHE A 382 -14.57 -13.65 -17.53
C PHE A 382 -16.08 -13.47 -17.77
N PHE A 383 -16.93 -13.64 -16.76
CA PHE A 383 -18.36 -13.37 -16.88
C PHE A 383 -18.66 -11.91 -17.26
N ILE A 384 -17.90 -10.97 -16.71
CA ILE A 384 -18.04 -9.55 -17.07
C ILE A 384 -17.66 -9.33 -18.56
N ILE A 385 -16.54 -9.93 -19.02
CA ILE A 385 -16.13 -9.84 -20.43
C ILE A 385 -17.23 -10.42 -21.35
N PHE A 386 -17.71 -11.62 -21.01
CA PHE A 386 -18.74 -12.29 -21.78
C PHE A 386 -20.01 -11.43 -21.89
N TYR A 387 -20.48 -10.91 -20.76
CA TYR A 387 -21.64 -10.01 -20.74
C TYR A 387 -21.42 -8.73 -21.56
N ILE A 388 -20.22 -8.12 -21.46
CA ILE A 388 -19.89 -6.93 -22.25
C ILE A 388 -19.92 -7.25 -23.74
N LYS A 389 -19.30 -8.35 -24.18
CA LYS A 389 -19.24 -8.77 -25.60
C LYS A 389 -20.62 -9.03 -26.19
N LEU A 390 -21.52 -9.66 -25.45
CA LEU A 390 -22.90 -9.90 -25.90
C LEU A 390 -23.72 -8.61 -26.08
N ASN A 391 -23.40 -7.58 -25.30
CA ASN A 391 -24.24 -6.38 -25.16
C ASN A 391 -23.60 -5.10 -25.70
N SER A 392 -22.47 -5.18 -26.39
CA SER A 392 -21.71 -4.03 -26.85
C SER A 392 -21.79 -3.80 -28.36
N LYS A 393 -21.48 -2.57 -28.78
CA LYS A 393 -21.14 -2.23 -30.17
C LYS A 393 -19.62 -2.22 -30.31
N ASN A 394 -19.10 -2.71 -31.43
CA ASN A 394 -17.69 -2.56 -31.76
C ASN A 394 -17.37 -1.09 -32.06
N GLU A 395 -16.57 -0.47 -31.23
CA GLU A 395 -16.03 0.88 -31.44
C GLU A 395 -14.49 0.82 -31.32
N ASN A 396 -13.77 1.32 -32.31
CA ASN A 396 -12.30 1.38 -32.28
C ASN A 396 -11.82 2.50 -31.36
N ILE A 397 -11.69 2.21 -30.06
CA ILE A 397 -11.26 3.18 -29.03
C ILE A 397 -9.74 3.32 -28.96
N TYR A 398 -8.99 2.43 -29.60
CA TYR A 398 -7.58 2.14 -29.34
C TYR A 398 -6.56 2.84 -30.23
N ASN A 399 -6.92 3.85 -31.03
CA ASN A 399 -5.96 4.49 -31.93
C ASN A 399 -5.06 5.56 -31.23
N ASN A 400 -5.18 5.78 -29.93
CA ASN A 400 -4.34 6.76 -29.24
C ASN A 400 -2.97 6.15 -28.89
N LYS A 401 -1.92 6.60 -29.60
CA LYS A 401 -0.52 6.19 -29.38
C LYS A 401 -0.07 6.39 -27.93
N ASP A 402 -0.49 7.49 -27.30
CA ASP A 402 -0.17 7.83 -25.92
C ASP A 402 -0.73 6.77 -24.93
N PHE A 403 -1.97 6.32 -25.14
CA PHE A 403 -2.55 5.25 -24.32
C PHE A 403 -1.80 3.92 -24.48
N LYS A 404 -1.41 3.56 -25.71
CA LYS A 404 -0.63 2.33 -25.97
C LYS A 404 0.69 2.33 -25.18
N ILE A 405 1.40 3.45 -25.17
CA ILE A 405 2.67 3.60 -24.43
C ILE A 405 2.42 3.41 -22.92
N ARG A 406 1.42 4.07 -22.34
CA ARG A 406 1.09 3.96 -20.90
C ARG A 406 0.66 2.56 -20.51
N PHE A 407 -0.12 1.91 -21.35
CA PHE A 407 -0.55 0.53 -21.18
C PHE A 407 0.65 -0.43 -21.21
N PHE A 408 1.52 -0.29 -22.22
CA PHE A 408 2.74 -1.10 -22.37
C PHE A 408 3.70 -0.91 -21.19
N LEU A 409 3.87 0.34 -20.71
CA LEU A 409 4.65 0.65 -19.52
C LEU A 409 4.10 -0.07 -18.27
N SER A 410 2.79 -0.08 -18.10
CA SER A 410 2.14 -0.81 -17.00
C SER A 410 2.35 -2.33 -17.11
N CYS A 411 2.27 -2.88 -18.33
CA CYS A 411 2.53 -4.30 -18.60
C CYS A 411 3.97 -4.69 -18.29
N ILE A 412 4.96 -3.95 -18.80
CA ILE A 412 6.38 -4.25 -18.56
C ILE A 412 6.70 -4.19 -17.07
N THR A 413 6.29 -3.13 -16.38
CA THR A 413 6.53 -2.97 -14.94
C THR A 413 5.96 -4.16 -14.16
N SER A 414 4.75 -4.59 -14.51
CA SER A 414 4.09 -5.70 -13.82
C SER A 414 4.70 -7.06 -14.18
N LEU A 415 5.10 -7.29 -15.43
CA LEU A 415 5.75 -8.53 -15.86
C LEU A 415 7.12 -8.70 -15.22
N VAL A 416 7.96 -7.66 -15.26
CA VAL A 416 9.29 -7.69 -14.64
C VAL A 416 9.16 -7.87 -13.13
N GLY A 417 8.23 -7.15 -12.50
CA GLY A 417 7.94 -7.31 -11.07
C GLY A 417 7.45 -8.72 -10.71
N THR A 418 6.60 -9.33 -11.55
CA THR A 418 6.12 -10.71 -11.35
C THR A 418 7.24 -11.73 -11.48
N ALA A 419 8.11 -11.59 -12.48
CA ALA A 419 9.27 -12.45 -12.66
C ALA A 419 10.20 -12.37 -11.44
N PHE A 420 10.56 -11.15 -11.03
CA PHE A 420 11.39 -10.92 -9.84
C PHE A 420 10.76 -11.54 -8.58
N PHE A 421 9.48 -11.28 -8.35
CA PHE A 421 8.72 -11.85 -7.23
C PHE A 421 8.77 -13.38 -7.24
N PHE A 422 8.49 -14.01 -8.39
CA PHE A 422 8.43 -15.46 -8.50
C PHE A 422 9.78 -16.13 -8.23
N PHE A 423 10.87 -15.59 -8.77
CA PHE A 423 12.18 -16.22 -8.61
C PHE A 423 12.84 -16.00 -7.25
N LEU A 424 12.61 -14.82 -6.63
CA LEU A 424 13.31 -14.48 -5.39
C LEU A 424 12.46 -14.71 -4.14
N PHE A 425 11.19 -14.27 -4.15
CA PHE A 425 10.34 -14.29 -2.95
C PHE A 425 8.90 -14.67 -3.30
N PRO A 426 8.63 -15.92 -3.76
CA PRO A 426 7.33 -16.32 -4.34
C PRO A 426 6.22 -16.48 -3.28
N LEU A 427 6.22 -15.69 -2.22
CA LEU A 427 5.16 -15.58 -1.25
C LEU A 427 4.12 -14.56 -1.73
N TYR A 428 2.87 -14.97 -1.95
CA TYR A 428 1.82 -14.15 -2.57
C TYR A 428 1.74 -12.71 -2.03
N ARG A 429 1.87 -12.53 -0.72
CA ARG A 429 1.84 -11.20 -0.08
C ARG A 429 2.99 -10.27 -0.50
N TYR A 430 4.04 -10.77 -1.17
CA TYR A 430 5.17 -9.94 -1.57
C TYR A 430 5.06 -9.35 -2.97
N GLY A 431 4.19 -9.92 -3.83
CA GLY A 431 4.12 -9.48 -5.22
C GLY A 431 2.74 -9.52 -5.87
N TYR A 432 1.66 -9.73 -5.11
CA TYR A 432 0.33 -9.91 -5.70
C TYR A 432 -0.13 -8.72 -6.54
N SER A 433 0.30 -7.50 -6.25
CA SER A 433 -0.09 -6.35 -7.07
C SER A 433 0.45 -6.43 -8.50
N TYR A 434 1.62 -6.99 -8.71
CA TYR A 434 2.12 -7.22 -10.06
C TYR A 434 1.23 -8.20 -10.82
N VAL A 435 0.94 -9.36 -10.22
CA VAL A 435 0.10 -10.41 -10.82
C VAL A 435 -1.32 -9.92 -11.11
N ILE A 436 -1.95 -9.28 -10.13
CA ILE A 436 -3.31 -8.74 -10.28
C ILE A 436 -3.36 -7.65 -11.36
N THR A 437 -2.33 -6.82 -11.45
CA THR A 437 -2.26 -5.79 -12.50
C THR A 437 -2.17 -6.43 -13.89
N ILE A 438 -1.39 -7.50 -14.08
CA ILE A 438 -1.35 -8.23 -15.38
C ILE A 438 -2.76 -8.73 -15.73
N ILE A 439 -3.45 -9.38 -14.79
CA ILE A 439 -4.81 -9.89 -15.01
C ILE A 439 -5.77 -8.74 -15.36
N ALA A 440 -5.70 -7.63 -14.64
CA ALA A 440 -6.52 -6.45 -14.89
C ALA A 440 -6.22 -5.81 -16.28
N LEU A 441 -4.97 -5.79 -16.70
CA LEU A 441 -4.59 -5.31 -18.03
C LEU A 441 -5.05 -6.25 -19.14
N LEU A 442 -4.97 -7.57 -18.96
CA LEU A 442 -5.55 -8.56 -19.88
C LEU A 442 -7.08 -8.40 -19.98
N PHE A 443 -7.75 -8.18 -18.85
CA PHE A 443 -9.18 -7.87 -18.83
C PHE A 443 -9.51 -6.64 -19.67
N ILE A 444 -8.75 -5.55 -19.58
CA ILE A 444 -8.90 -4.35 -20.40
C ILE A 444 -8.70 -4.67 -21.89
N LEU A 445 -7.69 -5.47 -22.24
CA LEU A 445 -7.44 -5.85 -23.65
C LEU A 445 -8.60 -6.64 -24.26
N MET A 446 -9.23 -7.50 -23.48
CA MET A 446 -10.38 -8.30 -23.95
C MET A 446 -11.63 -7.48 -24.17
N ILE A 447 -11.74 -6.33 -23.49
CA ILE A 447 -12.90 -5.40 -23.60
C ILE A 447 -12.66 -4.29 -24.62
N LYS A 448 -11.41 -4.04 -25.01
CA LYS A 448 -10.95 -2.82 -25.72
C LYS A 448 -11.82 -2.34 -26.89
N ASN A 449 -12.47 -3.25 -27.62
CA ASN A 449 -13.26 -2.91 -28.79
C ASN A 449 -14.76 -2.88 -28.50
N ASN A 450 -15.16 -3.07 -27.25
CA ASN A 450 -16.55 -3.24 -26.87
C ASN A 450 -16.97 -2.22 -25.82
N LEU A 451 -17.88 -1.32 -26.17
CA LEU A 451 -18.50 -0.40 -25.20
C LEU A 451 -19.94 -0.79 -24.93
N PHE A 452 -20.36 -0.68 -23.69
CA PHE A 452 -21.74 -0.92 -23.31
C PHE A 452 -22.74 -0.02 -24.05
N LYS A 453 -23.80 -0.63 -24.57
CA LYS A 453 -25.02 0.12 -24.92
C LYS A 453 -25.67 0.64 -23.64
N LYS A 454 -26.11 1.91 -23.64
CA LYS A 454 -26.78 2.57 -22.47
C LYS A 454 -27.88 1.71 -21.84
N LYS A 455 -28.66 0.96 -22.65
CA LYS A 455 -29.79 0.13 -22.21
C LYS A 455 -29.38 -1.04 -21.31
N ASN A 456 -28.20 -1.61 -21.52
CA ASN A 456 -27.77 -2.85 -20.84
C ASN A 456 -26.92 -2.60 -19.58
N ILE A 457 -26.54 -1.35 -19.31
CA ILE A 457 -25.78 -0.98 -18.12
C ILE A 457 -26.59 -1.27 -16.84
N THR A 458 -27.91 -1.17 -16.88
CA THR A 458 -28.76 -1.39 -15.70
C THR A 458 -28.71 -2.85 -15.21
N VAL A 459 -28.77 -3.80 -16.13
CA VAL A 459 -28.69 -5.25 -15.81
C VAL A 459 -27.29 -5.59 -15.28
N PHE A 460 -26.24 -5.06 -15.94
CA PHE A 460 -24.86 -5.23 -15.46
C PHE A 460 -24.67 -4.68 -14.03
N ASN A 461 -25.19 -3.48 -13.77
CA ASN A 461 -25.11 -2.85 -12.46
C ASN A 461 -25.77 -3.71 -11.39
N PHE A 462 -26.95 -4.27 -11.68
CA PHE A 462 -27.68 -5.12 -10.76
C PHE A 462 -26.86 -6.38 -10.41
N PHE A 463 -26.37 -7.11 -11.42
CA PHE A 463 -25.54 -8.29 -11.20
C PHE A 463 -24.23 -7.96 -10.48
N PHE A 464 -23.57 -6.87 -10.88
CA PHE A 464 -22.32 -6.44 -10.24
C PHE A 464 -22.54 -6.11 -8.75
N ILE A 465 -23.59 -5.35 -8.43
CA ILE A 465 -23.92 -4.98 -7.06
C ILE A 465 -24.23 -6.24 -6.23
N ILE A 466 -25.01 -7.18 -6.74
CA ILE A 466 -25.33 -8.41 -6.02
C ILE A 466 -24.05 -9.23 -5.76
N CYS A 467 -23.25 -9.52 -6.79
CA CYS A 467 -22.00 -10.28 -6.62
C CYS A 467 -21.05 -9.59 -5.63
N PHE A 468 -20.93 -8.27 -5.73
CA PHE A 468 -20.08 -7.49 -4.86
C PHE A 468 -20.57 -7.53 -3.40
N LEU A 469 -21.88 -7.37 -3.18
CA LEU A 469 -22.47 -7.45 -1.84
C LEU A 469 -22.33 -8.86 -1.23
N LEU A 470 -22.46 -9.92 -2.02
CA LEU A 470 -22.27 -11.30 -1.55
C LEU A 470 -20.82 -11.55 -1.12
N ILE A 471 -19.84 -11.08 -1.92
CA ILE A 471 -18.40 -11.21 -1.58
C ILE A 471 -18.08 -10.39 -0.32
N LEU A 472 -18.54 -9.14 -0.27
CA LEU A 472 -18.33 -8.27 0.88
C LEU A 472 -19.01 -8.85 2.13
N GLY A 473 -20.26 -9.27 2.02
CA GLY A 473 -21.03 -9.86 3.13
C GLY A 473 -20.33 -11.09 3.71
N LYS A 474 -19.84 -11.99 2.85
CA LYS A 474 -19.05 -13.15 3.28
C LYS A 474 -17.78 -12.76 4.03
N GLN A 475 -17.05 -11.77 3.54
CA GLN A 475 -15.80 -11.32 4.16
C GLN A 475 -16.06 -10.59 5.48
N LEU A 476 -17.07 -9.73 5.53
CA LEU A 476 -17.47 -9.04 6.76
C LEU A 476 -17.96 -10.01 7.82
N PHE A 477 -18.79 -11.00 7.44
CA PHE A 477 -19.26 -12.04 8.35
C PHE A 477 -18.10 -12.86 8.95
N LYS A 478 -17.13 -13.25 8.11
CA LYS A 478 -15.92 -13.94 8.57
C LYS A 478 -15.13 -13.09 9.57
N ASN A 479 -15.00 -11.80 9.32
CA ASN A 479 -14.31 -10.88 10.22
C ASN A 479 -15.07 -10.68 11.52
N PHE A 480 -16.40 -10.51 11.44
CA PHE A 480 -17.25 -10.37 12.62
C PHE A 480 -17.11 -11.60 13.53
N LYS A 481 -17.20 -12.81 12.95
CA LYS A 481 -17.01 -14.05 13.71
C LYS A 481 -15.64 -14.11 14.40
N ASN A 482 -14.60 -13.62 13.76
CA ASN A 482 -13.25 -13.60 14.33
C ASN A 482 -13.08 -12.48 15.39
N SER A 483 -13.74 -11.33 15.22
CA SER A 483 -13.64 -10.18 16.12
C SER A 483 -14.35 -10.39 17.45
N VAL A 484 -15.38 -11.24 17.50
CA VAL A 484 -16.08 -11.60 18.75
C VAL A 484 -15.13 -12.30 19.73
N ASN A 485 -14.20 -13.11 19.21
CA ASN A 485 -13.23 -13.84 20.06
C ASN A 485 -12.02 -12.98 20.48
N THR A 486 -11.77 -11.89 19.77
CA THR A 486 -10.64 -10.98 20.00
C THR A 486 -11.11 -9.53 19.87
N PRO A 487 -11.74 -8.95 20.92
CA PRO A 487 -12.26 -7.59 20.86
C PRO A 487 -11.13 -6.58 20.58
N TRP A 488 -11.38 -5.66 19.68
CA TRP A 488 -10.48 -4.58 19.35
C TRP A 488 -10.81 -3.31 20.14
N PRO A 489 -9.86 -2.43 20.45
CA PRO A 489 -8.43 -2.59 20.31
C PRO A 489 -7.83 -3.39 21.47
N THR A 490 -7.20 -4.50 21.18
CA THR A 490 -6.36 -5.19 22.16
C THR A 490 -4.91 -4.81 21.92
N LEU A 491 -4.37 -3.92 22.75
CA LEU A 491 -2.94 -3.70 22.81
C LEU A 491 -2.32 -4.78 23.66
N TYR A 492 -1.22 -5.34 23.19
CA TYR A 492 -0.42 -6.26 23.99
C TYR A 492 0.28 -5.45 25.07
N THR A 493 0.14 -5.85 26.32
CA THR A 493 1.00 -5.40 27.41
C THR A 493 2.05 -6.46 27.67
N LEU A 494 3.31 -6.02 27.81
CA LEU A 494 4.35 -6.87 28.38
C LEU A 494 4.16 -6.86 29.90
N ASP A 495 4.18 -8.04 30.52
CA ASP A 495 4.30 -8.10 31.97
C ASP A 495 5.76 -7.89 32.41
N ILE A 496 5.99 -7.86 33.73
CA ILE A 496 7.31 -7.66 34.33
C ILE A 496 8.28 -8.80 33.93
N ASN A 497 7.78 -9.95 33.50
CA ASN A 497 8.57 -11.11 33.07
C ASN A 497 8.80 -11.16 31.57
N GLY A 498 8.33 -10.17 30.80
CA GLY A 498 8.47 -10.10 29.34
C GLY A 498 7.50 -10.98 28.55
N GLU A 499 6.50 -11.56 29.20
CA GLU A 499 5.44 -12.28 28.51
C GLU A 499 4.38 -11.34 27.91
N ILE A 500 3.90 -11.67 26.73
CA ILE A 500 2.92 -10.85 26.00
C ILE A 500 1.52 -11.23 26.45
N TYR A 501 0.85 -10.37 27.17
CA TYR A 501 -0.55 -10.58 27.58
C TYR A 501 -1.52 -9.74 26.74
N LEU A 502 -2.66 -10.33 26.43
CA LEU A 502 -3.82 -9.59 25.94
C LEU A 502 -4.39 -8.77 27.10
N LYS A 503 -4.39 -7.44 26.99
CA LYS A 503 -5.08 -6.59 27.97
C LYS A 503 -6.59 -6.91 27.90
N LYS A 504 -7.09 -7.76 28.80
CA LYS A 504 -8.53 -7.89 28.98
C LYS A 504 -9.08 -6.54 29.44
N LYS A 505 -10.03 -5.96 28.72
CA LYS A 505 -10.83 -4.88 29.26
C LYS A 505 -11.64 -5.45 30.43
N ASN A 506 -11.41 -4.92 31.63
CA ASN A 506 -12.39 -5.02 32.71
C ASN A 506 -13.60 -4.18 32.35
#